data_ca840ec85a5f509229cab804fbf14855
#
_entry.id   ca840ec85a5f509229cab804fbf14855
#
_cell.length_a   1.000
_cell.length_b   1.000
_cell.length_c   1.000
_cell.angle_alpha   90.00
_cell.angle_beta   90.00
_cell.angle_gamma   90.00
#
_symmetry.space_group_name_H-M   'P 1'
#
loop_
_entity.id
_entity.type
_entity.pdbx_description
1 polymer ?
#
loop_
_entity_poly.entity_id
_entity_poly.type
_entity_poly.pdbx_seq_one_letter_code
_entity_poly.pdbx_strand_id
1 'polypeptide(L)'
;MDRAQRLEVWERRNGQPLLAAWALFFVAYAVQVLATGLSPGARALWSAVTAVTWSAFALDYLVRLVLSEDRRRFVRSQWLDLLVVAVPLLRPVRLVQLYHGLRQRRDRPRLGLEARVMSYAGLSAVLLGVGAALAVLPDERHAAGASIRTFGDALWWACSTLTTTGYGDVIPVTPRGRVIGVGLMVLGVALVGA
;
A
#
# COMPACT_ATOMS: atom_id res chain seq x y z
N MET A 1 4.13 -32.96 9.33
CA MET A 1 3.96 -31.81 8.42
C MET A 1 5.26 -31.01 8.45
N ASP A 2 5.88 -30.88 7.30
CA ASP A 2 7.10 -30.13 7.13
C ASP A 2 6.83 -28.61 7.25
N ARG A 3 7.82 -27.80 7.64
CA ARG A 3 7.64 -26.34 7.83
C ARG A 3 7.13 -25.67 6.56
N ALA A 4 7.63 -26.09 5.40
CA ALA A 4 7.17 -25.60 4.09
C ALA A 4 5.69 -25.84 3.84
N GLN A 5 5.17 -27.03 4.18
CA GLN A 5 3.76 -27.37 4.07
C GLN A 5 2.87 -26.53 5.00
N ARG A 6 3.33 -26.25 6.22
CA ARG A 6 2.62 -25.37 7.17
C ARG A 6 2.53 -23.95 6.65
N LEU A 7 3.60 -23.43 6.04
CA LEU A 7 3.62 -22.11 5.44
C LEU A 7 2.59 -22.00 4.30
N GLU A 8 2.57 -23.00 3.40
CA GLU A 8 1.64 -23.02 2.26
C GLU A 8 0.17 -23.10 2.71
N VAL A 9 -0.13 -23.92 3.72
CA VAL A 9 -1.48 -24.00 4.30
C VAL A 9 -1.89 -22.69 4.96
N TRP A 10 -0.96 -22.03 5.68
CA TRP A 10 -1.18 -20.72 6.30
C TRP A 10 -1.48 -19.64 5.26
N GLU A 11 -0.70 -19.57 4.20
CA GLU A 11 -0.91 -18.60 3.12
C GLU A 11 -2.24 -18.78 2.39
N ARG A 12 -2.64 -20.03 2.14
CA ARG A 12 -3.94 -20.35 1.53
C ARG A 12 -5.12 -19.97 2.42
N ARG A 13 -5.00 -20.16 3.73
CA ARG A 13 -6.09 -19.92 4.69
C ARG A 13 -6.26 -18.42 4.99
N ASN A 14 -5.15 -17.69 5.10
CA ASN A 14 -5.17 -16.29 5.54
C ASN A 14 -5.22 -15.26 4.39
N GLY A 15 -5.15 -15.67 3.13
CA GLY A 15 -5.14 -14.77 2.00
C GLY A 15 -6.39 -13.87 1.90
N GLN A 16 -7.58 -14.43 2.07
CA GLN A 16 -8.84 -13.67 2.01
C GLN A 16 -9.03 -12.73 3.22
N PRO A 17 -8.88 -13.19 4.49
CA PRO A 17 -9.03 -12.31 5.64
C PRO A 17 -7.99 -11.18 5.67
N LEU A 18 -6.77 -11.42 5.21
CA LEU A 18 -5.74 -10.38 5.09
C LEU A 18 -6.11 -9.32 4.06
N LEU A 19 -6.75 -9.71 2.95
CA LEU A 19 -7.24 -8.76 1.95
C LEU A 19 -8.36 -7.88 2.51
N ALA A 20 -9.30 -8.48 3.25
CA ALA A 20 -10.36 -7.73 3.92
C ALA A 20 -9.79 -6.78 5.00
N ALA A 21 -8.82 -7.24 5.79
CA ALA A 21 -8.12 -6.42 6.77
C ALA A 21 -7.38 -5.24 6.12
N TRP A 22 -6.80 -5.46 4.93
CA TRP A 22 -6.15 -4.39 4.18
C TRP A 22 -7.15 -3.34 3.71
N ALA A 23 -8.28 -3.76 3.11
CA ALA A 23 -9.30 -2.83 2.66
C ALA A 23 -9.85 -2.02 3.85
N LEU A 24 -10.10 -2.68 4.97
CA LEU A 24 -10.54 -2.02 6.21
C LEU A 24 -9.50 -1.01 6.72
N PHE A 25 -8.22 -1.39 6.73
CA PHE A 25 -7.13 -0.48 7.10
C PHE A 25 -7.10 0.75 6.20
N PHE A 26 -7.19 0.54 4.88
CA PHE A 26 -7.13 1.63 3.91
C PHE A 26 -8.30 2.61 4.07
N VAL A 27 -9.51 2.09 4.26
CA VAL A 27 -10.70 2.91 4.54
C VAL A 27 -10.57 3.64 5.86
N ALA A 28 -10.15 2.95 6.94
CA ALA A 28 -9.97 3.56 8.25
C ALA A 28 -8.92 4.68 8.22
N TYR A 29 -7.82 4.48 7.52
CA TYR A 29 -6.78 5.48 7.34
C TYR A 29 -7.28 6.67 6.51
N ALA A 30 -7.97 6.40 5.39
CA ALA A 30 -8.57 7.45 4.56
C ALA A 30 -9.56 8.31 5.35
N VAL A 31 -10.43 7.70 6.15
CA VAL A 31 -11.37 8.43 7.01
C VAL A 31 -10.62 9.33 8.00
N GLN A 32 -9.57 8.83 8.65
CA GLN A 32 -8.78 9.63 9.61
C GLN A 32 -8.08 10.83 8.94
N VAL A 33 -7.61 10.67 7.71
CA VAL A 33 -6.89 11.73 6.99
C VAL A 33 -7.85 12.76 6.38
N LEU A 34 -8.99 12.30 5.84
CA LEU A 34 -9.92 13.16 5.10
C LEU A 34 -10.98 13.82 5.99
N ALA A 35 -11.45 13.14 7.03
CA ALA A 35 -12.49 13.68 7.89
C ALA A 35 -11.91 14.60 8.98
N THR A 36 -11.88 15.89 8.71
CA THR A 36 -11.34 16.92 9.62
C THR A 36 -12.20 17.20 10.86
N GLY A 37 -13.50 16.79 10.84
CA GLY A 37 -14.49 17.09 11.89
C GLY A 37 -14.88 15.89 12.76
N LEU A 38 -14.05 14.84 12.87
CA LEU A 38 -14.38 13.66 13.68
C LEU A 38 -14.48 13.98 15.16
N SER A 39 -15.52 13.48 15.83
CA SER A 39 -15.63 13.51 17.28
C SER A 39 -14.47 12.74 17.93
N PRO A 40 -14.07 13.05 19.18
CA PRO A 40 -12.98 12.34 19.88
C PRO A 40 -13.20 10.82 19.92
N GLY A 41 -14.43 10.37 20.16
CA GLY A 41 -14.79 8.94 20.15
C GLY A 41 -14.65 8.29 18.78
N ALA A 42 -15.11 8.95 17.71
CA ALA A 42 -14.94 8.43 16.35
C ALA A 42 -13.45 8.36 15.95
N ARG A 43 -12.66 9.37 16.32
CA ARG A 43 -11.22 9.36 16.08
C ARG A 43 -10.53 8.21 16.82
N ALA A 44 -10.87 7.96 18.08
CA ALA A 44 -10.36 6.84 18.85
C ALA A 44 -10.74 5.49 18.22
N LEU A 45 -11.99 5.35 17.76
CA LEU A 45 -12.45 4.14 17.07
C LEU A 45 -11.64 3.86 15.80
N TRP A 46 -11.50 4.82 14.91
CA TRP A 46 -10.76 4.64 13.65
C TRP A 46 -9.26 4.40 13.88
N SER A 47 -8.65 5.04 14.90
CA SER A 47 -7.27 4.78 15.28
C SER A 47 -7.10 3.36 15.84
N ALA A 48 -8.05 2.87 16.64
CA ALA A 48 -8.05 1.49 17.12
C ALA A 48 -8.17 0.48 15.97
N VAL A 49 -9.08 0.70 15.03
CA VAL A 49 -9.21 -0.15 13.83
C VAL A 49 -7.91 -0.18 13.03
N THR A 50 -7.27 0.97 12.83
CA THR A 50 -5.98 1.05 12.13
C THR A 50 -4.89 0.30 12.90
N ALA A 51 -4.81 0.45 14.22
CA ALA A 51 -3.82 -0.24 15.05
C ALA A 51 -4.03 -1.77 15.05
N VAL A 52 -5.28 -2.23 15.20
CA VAL A 52 -5.61 -3.67 15.19
C VAL A 52 -5.28 -4.30 13.84
N THR A 53 -5.69 -3.68 12.75
CA THR A 53 -5.39 -4.19 11.41
C THR A 53 -3.88 -4.17 11.13
N TRP A 54 -3.16 -3.14 11.58
CA TRP A 54 -1.70 -3.10 11.49
C TRP A 54 -1.03 -4.23 12.28
N SER A 55 -1.47 -4.46 13.52
CA SER A 55 -0.98 -5.55 14.37
C SER A 55 -1.23 -6.92 13.75
N ALA A 56 -2.38 -7.12 13.09
CA ALA A 56 -2.67 -8.36 12.37
C ALA A 56 -1.67 -8.62 11.23
N PHE A 57 -1.25 -7.58 10.50
CA PHE A 57 -0.23 -7.72 9.46
C PHE A 57 1.16 -7.99 10.02
N ALA A 58 1.52 -7.32 11.13
CA ALA A 58 2.79 -7.58 11.81
C ALA A 58 2.87 -9.02 12.31
N LEU A 59 1.77 -9.52 12.89
CA LEU A 59 1.63 -10.92 13.32
C LEU A 59 1.74 -11.90 12.16
N ASP A 60 1.05 -11.66 11.05
CA ASP A 60 1.16 -12.51 9.85
C ASP A 60 2.60 -12.59 9.33
N TYR A 61 3.29 -11.44 9.27
CA TYR A 61 4.71 -11.40 8.89
C TYR A 61 5.59 -12.20 9.85
N LEU A 62 5.41 -12.02 11.17
CA LEU A 62 6.15 -12.75 12.19
C LEU A 62 5.92 -14.26 12.11
N VAL A 63 4.68 -14.70 11.92
CA VAL A 63 4.36 -16.13 11.76
C VAL A 63 5.05 -16.70 10.53
N ARG A 64 5.06 -16.01 9.40
CA ARG A 64 5.75 -16.45 8.18
C ARG A 64 7.26 -16.50 8.39
N LEU A 65 7.84 -15.50 9.08
CA LEU A 65 9.26 -15.48 9.42
C LEU A 65 9.68 -16.65 10.32
N VAL A 66 8.83 -17.03 11.28
CA VAL A 66 9.08 -18.16 12.20
C VAL A 66 8.91 -19.51 11.49
N LEU A 67 7.96 -19.63 10.57
CA LEU A 67 7.69 -20.84 9.80
C LEU A 67 8.72 -21.04 8.65
N SER A 68 9.43 -19.99 8.25
CA SER A 68 10.47 -20.04 7.21
C SER A 68 11.68 -20.86 7.70
N GLU A 69 12.22 -21.75 6.84
CA GLU A 69 13.39 -22.56 7.13
C GLU A 69 14.69 -21.75 7.17
N ASP A 70 14.81 -20.77 6.28
CA ASP A 70 15.95 -19.85 6.21
C ASP A 70 15.48 -18.39 6.36
N ARG A 71 15.58 -17.88 7.60
CA ARG A 71 15.16 -16.53 7.96
C ARG A 71 15.90 -15.43 7.20
N ARG A 72 17.20 -15.64 6.92
CA ARG A 72 17.99 -14.63 6.17
C ARG A 72 17.58 -14.57 4.71
N ARG A 73 17.34 -15.72 4.11
CA ARG A 73 16.85 -15.82 2.73
C ARG A 73 15.44 -15.28 2.62
N PHE A 74 14.57 -15.56 3.59
CA PHE A 74 13.19 -15.04 3.66
C PHE A 74 13.17 -13.51 3.73
N VAL A 75 13.92 -12.89 4.65
CA VAL A 75 14.02 -11.44 4.78
C VAL A 75 14.58 -10.80 3.50
N ARG A 76 15.56 -11.45 2.87
CA ARG A 76 16.18 -10.94 1.65
C ARG A 76 15.29 -11.09 0.42
N SER A 77 14.48 -12.15 0.33
CA SER A 77 13.56 -12.39 -0.79
C SER A 77 12.23 -11.64 -0.59
N GLN A 78 11.81 -11.40 0.65
CA GLN A 78 10.58 -10.70 1.01
C GLN A 78 10.84 -9.35 1.72
N TRP A 79 11.95 -8.67 1.35
CA TRP A 79 12.26 -7.34 1.87
C TRP A 79 11.16 -6.31 1.56
N LEU A 80 10.44 -6.49 0.45
CA LEU A 80 9.26 -5.69 0.09
C LEU A 80 8.13 -5.87 1.13
N ASP A 81 7.92 -7.08 1.65
CA ASP A 81 6.92 -7.33 2.69
C ASP A 81 7.29 -6.62 4.00
N LEU A 82 8.56 -6.59 4.37
CA LEU A 82 9.06 -5.82 5.51
C LEU A 82 8.85 -4.32 5.30
N LEU A 83 9.14 -3.84 4.10
CA LEU A 83 8.93 -2.44 3.70
C LEU A 83 7.44 -2.08 3.72
N VAL A 84 6.56 -2.99 3.30
CA VAL A 84 5.09 -2.85 3.34
C VAL A 84 4.56 -2.82 4.78
N VAL A 85 5.17 -3.54 5.72
CA VAL A 85 4.83 -3.47 7.15
C VAL A 85 5.33 -2.16 7.76
N ALA A 86 6.54 -1.73 7.39
CA ALA A 86 7.15 -0.49 7.89
C ALA A 86 6.50 0.77 7.29
N VAL A 87 6.12 0.72 6.00
CA VAL A 87 5.51 1.85 5.27
C VAL A 87 4.12 1.43 4.79
N PRO A 88 3.06 1.82 5.49
CA PRO A 88 1.67 1.47 5.13
C PRO A 88 1.28 1.81 3.69
N LEU A 89 1.99 2.77 3.11
CA LEU A 89 1.83 3.28 1.76
C LEU A 89 2.11 2.24 0.66
N LEU A 90 3.07 1.33 0.87
CA LEU A 90 3.48 0.33 -0.13
C LEU A 90 2.60 -0.92 -0.13
N ARG A 91 1.61 -1.02 0.76
CA ARG A 91 0.69 -2.16 0.86
C ARG A 91 -0.14 -2.44 -0.41
N PRO A 92 -0.52 -1.45 -1.24
CA PRO A 92 -1.22 -1.71 -2.48
C PRO A 92 -0.47 -2.64 -3.44
N VAL A 93 0.86 -2.64 -3.42
CA VAL A 93 1.69 -3.53 -4.25
C VAL A 93 1.42 -5.01 -3.95
N ARG A 94 1.11 -5.34 -2.70
CA ARG A 94 0.77 -6.72 -2.29
C ARG A 94 -0.60 -7.17 -2.78
N LEU A 95 -1.54 -6.25 -2.97
CA LEU A 95 -2.85 -6.56 -3.56
C LEU A 95 -2.73 -7.08 -4.98
N VAL A 96 -1.81 -6.56 -5.74
CA VAL A 96 -1.55 -7.01 -7.11
C VAL A 96 -1.10 -8.47 -7.09
N GLN A 97 -0.22 -8.85 -6.16
CA GLN A 97 0.24 -10.23 -6.00
C GLN A 97 -0.88 -11.17 -5.51
N LEU A 98 -1.72 -10.71 -4.56
CA LEU A 98 -2.84 -11.50 -4.03
C LEU A 98 -3.96 -11.67 -5.07
N TYR A 99 -4.24 -10.63 -5.86
CA TYR A 99 -5.21 -10.69 -6.94
C TYR A 99 -4.81 -11.72 -8.01
N HIS A 100 -3.52 -11.87 -8.28
CA HIS A 100 -2.98 -12.95 -9.11
C HIS A 100 -3.35 -14.34 -8.56
N GLY A 101 -3.16 -14.57 -7.28
CA GLY A 101 -3.47 -15.86 -6.63
C GLY A 101 -4.96 -16.21 -6.62
N LEU A 102 -5.84 -15.22 -6.46
CA LEU A 102 -7.29 -15.43 -6.42
C LEU A 102 -7.89 -15.64 -7.81
N ARG A 103 -7.34 -15.02 -8.84
CA ARG A 103 -7.84 -15.09 -10.22
C ARG A 103 -7.45 -16.38 -10.95
N GLN A 104 -6.40 -17.06 -10.55
CA GLN A 104 -6.02 -18.37 -11.10
C GLN A 104 -7.07 -19.46 -10.83
N ARG A 105 -8.02 -19.23 -9.90
CA ARG A 105 -9.06 -20.19 -9.50
C ARG A 105 -10.41 -19.99 -10.18
N ARG A 106 -10.62 -18.95 -11.00
CA ARG A 106 -11.87 -18.73 -11.73
C ARG A 106 -11.61 -18.76 -13.22
N ASP A 107 -12.12 -19.81 -13.86
CA ASP A 107 -12.26 -19.89 -15.32
C ASP A 107 -13.09 -18.72 -15.85
N ARG A 108 -12.41 -17.64 -16.27
CA ARG A 108 -13.04 -16.52 -16.95
C ARG A 108 -12.25 -16.15 -18.20
N PRO A 109 -12.92 -15.52 -19.23
CA PRO A 109 -12.39 -15.36 -20.57
C PRO A 109 -10.97 -14.81 -20.55
N ARG A 110 -10.12 -15.41 -21.37
CA ARG A 110 -8.69 -15.13 -21.50
C ARG A 110 -8.49 -13.73 -22.06
N LEU A 111 -8.42 -12.74 -21.17
CA LEU A 111 -7.84 -11.46 -21.58
C LEU A 111 -6.43 -11.74 -22.10
N GLY A 112 -6.08 -11.17 -23.24
CA GLY A 112 -4.71 -11.24 -23.75
C GLY A 112 -3.70 -10.80 -22.70
N LEU A 113 -2.47 -11.27 -22.81
CA LEU A 113 -1.41 -10.95 -21.86
C LEU A 113 -1.29 -9.43 -21.64
N GLU A 114 -1.36 -8.67 -22.75
CA GLU A 114 -1.29 -7.21 -22.76
C GLU A 114 -2.39 -6.54 -21.94
N ALA A 115 -3.66 -6.94 -22.15
CA ALA A 115 -4.79 -6.39 -21.39
C ALA A 115 -4.71 -6.73 -19.88
N ARG A 116 -4.08 -7.84 -19.56
CA ARG A 116 -3.81 -8.22 -18.17
C ARG A 116 -2.74 -7.33 -17.56
N VAL A 117 -1.61 -7.16 -18.22
CA VAL A 117 -0.53 -6.28 -17.75
C VAL A 117 -1.04 -4.85 -17.59
N MET A 118 -1.75 -4.31 -18.57
CA MET A 118 -2.32 -2.96 -18.50
C MET A 118 -3.31 -2.78 -17.33
N SER A 119 -4.18 -3.77 -17.08
CA SER A 119 -5.13 -3.67 -15.95
C SER A 119 -4.43 -3.72 -14.59
N TYR A 120 -3.33 -4.48 -14.47
CA TYR A 120 -2.53 -4.51 -13.23
C TYR A 120 -1.73 -3.24 -13.03
N ALA A 121 -1.08 -2.75 -14.06
CA ALA A 121 -0.33 -1.51 -14.03
C ALA A 121 -1.26 -0.33 -13.66
N GLY A 122 -2.42 -0.23 -14.30
CA GLY A 122 -3.42 0.79 -14.00
C GLY A 122 -3.95 0.74 -12.57
N LEU A 123 -4.32 -0.46 -12.09
CA LEU A 123 -4.78 -0.62 -10.71
C LEU A 123 -3.68 -0.28 -9.70
N SER A 124 -2.44 -0.70 -9.98
CA SER A 124 -1.29 -0.38 -9.12
C SER A 124 -1.03 1.12 -9.09
N ALA A 125 -1.09 1.80 -10.24
CA ALA A 125 -0.92 3.24 -10.33
C ALA A 125 -1.97 4.00 -9.50
N VAL A 126 -3.24 3.62 -9.61
CA VAL A 126 -4.34 4.24 -8.84
C VAL A 126 -4.12 4.02 -7.34
N LEU A 127 -3.83 2.79 -6.90
CA LEU A 127 -3.64 2.49 -5.49
C LEU A 127 -2.41 3.18 -4.90
N LEU A 128 -1.30 3.23 -5.65
CA LEU A 128 -0.09 3.93 -5.26
C LEU A 128 -0.31 5.44 -5.19
N GLY A 129 -0.97 6.02 -6.19
CA GLY A 129 -1.28 7.44 -6.23
C GLY A 129 -2.17 7.88 -5.06
N VAL A 130 -3.29 7.18 -4.84
CA VAL A 130 -4.18 7.47 -3.71
C VAL A 130 -3.47 7.24 -2.37
N GLY A 131 -2.71 6.16 -2.25
CA GLY A 131 -1.93 5.87 -1.05
C GLY A 131 -0.90 6.96 -0.75
N ALA A 132 -0.12 7.42 -1.75
CA ALA A 132 0.85 8.49 -1.60
C ALA A 132 0.19 9.81 -1.20
N ALA A 133 -0.95 10.14 -1.83
CA ALA A 133 -1.72 11.33 -1.50
C ALA A 133 -2.20 11.31 -0.04
N LEU A 134 -2.72 10.18 0.42
CA LEU A 134 -3.14 10.01 1.81
C LEU A 134 -1.99 10.07 2.82
N ALA A 135 -0.80 9.60 2.43
CA ALA A 135 0.34 9.59 3.33
C ALA A 135 1.05 10.93 3.43
N VAL A 136 1.10 11.70 2.34
CA VAL A 136 1.77 13.00 2.33
C VAL A 136 0.92 14.08 3.00
N LEU A 137 -0.39 14.02 2.83
CA LEU A 137 -1.31 15.08 3.22
C LEU A 137 -1.29 15.44 4.72
N PRO A 138 -1.21 14.51 5.69
CA PRO A 138 -1.20 14.88 7.11
C PRO A 138 -0.01 15.77 7.52
N ASP A 139 1.15 15.50 6.95
CA ASP A 139 2.38 16.23 7.28
C ASP A 139 2.46 17.57 6.51
N GLU A 140 1.97 17.60 5.26
CA GLU A 140 2.06 18.78 4.40
C GLU A 140 0.98 19.84 4.72
N ARG A 141 -0.26 19.44 4.99
CA ARG A 141 -1.39 20.39 5.11
C ARG A 141 -1.18 21.49 6.13
N HIS A 142 -0.32 21.27 7.12
CA HIS A 142 -0.03 22.19 8.22
C HIS A 142 1.37 22.79 8.14
N ALA A 143 2.19 22.39 7.15
CA ALA A 143 3.54 22.86 7.01
C ALA A 143 3.58 24.30 6.45
N ALA A 144 4.51 25.10 6.96
CA ALA A 144 4.74 26.45 6.45
C ALA A 144 5.22 26.39 4.98
N GLY A 145 4.60 27.19 4.12
CA GLY A 145 4.94 27.25 2.69
C GLY A 145 4.48 26.05 1.85
N ALA A 146 3.67 25.13 2.43
CA ALA A 146 3.17 23.97 1.70
C ALA A 146 2.18 24.37 0.60
N SER A 147 2.34 23.76 -0.58
CA SER A 147 1.39 23.81 -1.69
C SER A 147 0.37 22.68 -1.61
N ILE A 148 0.65 21.57 -0.89
CA ILE A 148 -0.26 20.45 -0.66
C ILE A 148 -1.10 20.73 0.59
N ARG A 149 -2.31 21.20 0.42
CA ARG A 149 -3.23 21.53 1.52
C ARG A 149 -4.48 20.68 1.55
N THR A 150 -4.93 20.25 0.37
CA THR A 150 -6.14 19.44 0.18
C THR A 150 -5.78 18.06 -0.36
N PHE A 151 -6.73 17.13 -0.27
CA PHE A 151 -6.54 15.80 -0.88
C PHE A 151 -6.42 15.90 -2.41
N GLY A 152 -7.11 16.88 -3.02
CA GLY A 152 -6.99 17.14 -4.46
C GLY A 152 -5.57 17.53 -4.86
N ASP A 153 -4.92 18.44 -4.11
CA ASP A 153 -3.54 18.83 -4.34
C ASP A 153 -2.58 17.64 -4.20
N ALA A 154 -2.79 16.84 -3.14
CA ALA A 154 -1.98 15.65 -2.88
C ALA A 154 -2.13 14.61 -4.00
N LEU A 155 -3.36 14.40 -4.49
CA LEU A 155 -3.64 13.45 -5.58
C LEU A 155 -3.06 13.95 -6.91
N TRP A 156 -3.19 15.23 -7.22
CA TRP A 156 -2.59 15.86 -8.38
C TRP A 156 -1.07 15.67 -8.39
N TRP A 157 -0.42 16.01 -7.27
CA TRP A 157 1.01 15.81 -7.09
C TRP A 157 1.40 14.33 -7.28
N ALA A 158 0.67 13.41 -6.67
CA ALA A 158 0.96 11.98 -6.77
C ALA A 158 0.83 11.48 -8.21
N CYS A 159 -0.22 11.89 -8.94
CA CYS A 159 -0.40 11.55 -10.35
C CYS A 159 0.73 12.11 -11.22
N SER A 160 1.06 13.39 -11.07
CA SER A 160 2.13 14.03 -11.86
C SER A 160 3.51 13.41 -11.61
N THR A 161 3.75 12.95 -10.37
CA THR A 161 4.99 12.28 -9.99
C THR A 161 5.05 10.85 -10.53
N LEU A 162 3.96 10.08 -10.39
CA LEU A 162 3.86 8.69 -10.84
C LEU A 162 3.99 8.56 -12.36
N THR A 163 3.40 9.52 -13.08
CA THR A 163 3.49 9.58 -14.55
C THR A 163 4.81 10.18 -15.04
N THR A 164 5.73 10.52 -14.14
CA THR A 164 7.02 11.16 -14.43
C THR A 164 6.91 12.52 -15.12
N THR A 165 5.73 13.14 -15.09
CA THR A 165 5.47 14.45 -15.69
C THR A 165 6.11 15.58 -14.88
N GLY A 166 5.89 15.59 -13.55
CA GLY A 166 6.54 16.50 -12.61
C GLY A 166 6.34 17.99 -12.90
N TYR A 167 5.10 18.47 -12.97
CA TYR A 167 4.82 19.90 -13.26
C TYR A 167 5.49 20.87 -12.28
N GLY A 168 5.73 20.46 -11.02
CA GLY A 168 6.41 21.29 -10.04
C GLY A 168 5.57 22.41 -9.42
N ASP A 169 4.30 22.50 -9.77
CA ASP A 169 3.31 23.46 -9.25
C ASP A 169 2.90 23.11 -7.81
N VAL A 170 2.79 21.82 -7.52
CA VAL A 170 2.48 21.26 -6.21
C VAL A 170 3.57 20.26 -5.82
N ILE A 171 4.27 20.54 -4.71
CA ILE A 171 5.41 19.72 -4.25
C ILE A 171 5.41 19.57 -2.72
N PRO A 172 5.90 18.44 -2.17
CA PRO A 172 6.10 18.30 -0.74
C PRO A 172 7.27 19.14 -0.23
N VAL A 173 7.05 19.86 0.87
CA VAL A 173 8.08 20.70 1.52
C VAL A 173 8.68 20.01 2.75
N THR A 174 7.94 19.10 3.39
CA THR A 174 8.40 18.39 4.59
C THR A 174 9.43 17.30 4.25
N PRO A 175 10.37 16.99 5.16
CA PRO A 175 11.31 15.87 4.94
C PRO A 175 10.60 14.54 4.72
N ARG A 176 9.54 14.26 5.47
CA ARG A 176 8.72 13.05 5.30
C ARG A 176 8.02 13.01 3.94
N GLY A 177 7.42 14.12 3.53
CA GLY A 177 6.79 14.23 2.22
C GLY A 177 7.78 13.99 1.09
N ARG A 178 9.00 14.51 1.21
CA ARG A 178 10.08 14.30 0.22
C ARG A 178 10.52 12.82 0.15
N VAL A 179 10.64 12.15 1.29
CA VAL A 179 10.95 10.70 1.32
C VAL A 179 9.85 9.89 0.64
N ILE A 180 8.58 10.20 0.91
CA ILE A 180 7.43 9.59 0.21
C ILE A 180 7.54 9.86 -1.30
N GLY A 181 7.89 11.09 -1.69
CA GLY A 181 8.08 11.50 -3.08
C GLY A 181 9.14 10.69 -3.80
N VAL A 182 10.31 10.51 -3.19
CA VAL A 182 11.38 9.68 -3.76
C VAL A 182 10.91 8.24 -3.95
N GLY A 183 10.22 7.67 -2.96
CA GLY A 183 9.62 6.33 -3.10
C GLY A 183 8.62 6.25 -4.25
N LEU A 184 7.77 7.26 -4.41
CA LEU A 184 6.79 7.32 -5.49
C LEU A 184 7.45 7.46 -6.86
N MET A 185 8.53 8.24 -6.99
CA MET A 185 9.32 8.38 -8.23
C MET A 185 9.93 7.04 -8.65
N VAL A 186 10.56 6.32 -7.73
CA VAL A 186 11.14 4.99 -8.00
C VAL A 186 10.07 4.01 -8.47
N LEU A 187 8.91 4.01 -7.79
CA LEU A 187 7.78 3.14 -8.16
C LEU A 187 7.16 3.54 -9.49
N GLY A 188 7.09 4.84 -9.80
CA GLY A 188 6.59 5.34 -11.09
C GLY A 188 7.46 4.88 -12.25
N VAL A 189 8.78 5.03 -12.13
CA VAL A 189 9.73 4.54 -13.16
C VAL A 189 9.64 3.02 -13.33
N ALA A 190 9.56 2.27 -12.23
CA ALA A 190 9.41 0.81 -12.28
C ALA A 190 8.09 0.39 -12.95
N LEU A 191 7.01 1.15 -12.74
CA LEU A 191 5.70 0.86 -13.32
C LEU A 191 5.64 1.12 -14.82
N VAL A 192 6.33 2.16 -15.30
CA VAL A 192 6.40 2.53 -16.73
C VAL A 192 7.34 1.59 -17.49
N GLY A 193 8.39 1.08 -16.82
CA GLY A 193 9.38 0.18 -17.41
C GLY A 193 9.01 -1.31 -17.40
N ALA A 194 7.86 -1.69 -16.81
CA ALA A 194 7.40 -3.08 -16.68
C ALA A 194 6.48 -3.49 -17.84
#